data_46fa57493bd4541fb0a33942949ac14a
#
_entry.id   46fa57493bd4541fb0a33942949ac14a
#
_cell.length_a   1.000
_cell.length_b   1.000
_cell.length_c   1.000
_cell.angle_alpha   90.00
_cell.angle_beta   90.00
_cell.angle_gamma   90.00
#
_symmetry.space_group_name_H-M   'P 1'
#
loop_
_entity.id
_entity.type
_entity.pdbx_description
1 polymer ?
#
loop_
_entity_poly.entity_id
_entity_poly.type
_entity_poly.pdbx_seq_one_letter_code
_entity_poly.pdbx_strand_id
1 'polypeptide(L)'
;MTSPSGTLELHELVLPAHANHRGTLFAGEGLRLMAKAAFLAARGLAQREAVMAAVTGVQFLSPVALGQQLLLRAWVSRVGRSSMTVCVTGLSESPGTPPEEVLKGVFEMVAVDGKGRPSPAKR
;
A
#
# COMPACT_ATOMS: atom_id res chain seq x y z
N MET A 1 5.44 9.32 8.12
CA MET A 1 5.82 10.45 7.26
C MET A 1 6.19 9.94 5.87
N THR A 2 5.67 10.59 4.84
CA THR A 2 5.91 10.16 3.46
C THR A 2 7.22 10.72 2.94
N SER A 3 8.08 9.85 2.41
CA SER A 3 9.36 10.25 1.85
C SER A 3 9.18 10.85 0.46
N PRO A 4 9.89 11.95 0.11
CA PRO A 4 9.87 12.48 -1.26
C PRO A 4 10.39 11.49 -2.29
N SER A 5 11.10 10.44 -1.87
CA SER A 5 11.56 9.38 -2.77
C SER A 5 10.46 8.38 -3.12
N GLY A 6 9.27 8.52 -2.50
CA GLY A 6 8.18 7.60 -2.74
C GLY A 6 8.26 6.30 -1.98
N THR A 7 8.96 6.28 -0.84
CA THR A 7 8.97 5.13 0.05
C THR A 7 8.20 5.43 1.32
N LEU A 8 7.56 4.40 1.87
CA LEU A 8 6.67 4.58 3.01
C LEU A 8 6.55 3.29 3.79
N GLU A 9 6.41 3.41 5.11
CA GLU A 9 6.05 2.28 5.98
C GLU A 9 4.86 2.66 6.84
N LEU A 10 3.89 1.74 6.93
CA LEU A 10 2.74 1.87 7.81
C LEU A 10 2.68 0.66 8.72
N HIS A 11 2.46 0.89 10.00
CA HIS A 11 2.26 -0.18 10.97
C HIS A 11 0.78 -0.25 11.32
N GLU A 12 0.20 -1.45 11.21
CA GLU A 12 -1.20 -1.69 11.49
C GLU A 12 -1.34 -2.87 12.44
N LEU A 13 -2.43 -2.90 13.19
CA LEU A 13 -2.75 -4.01 14.06
C LEU A 13 -4.06 -4.62 13.56
N VAL A 14 -4.11 -5.94 13.42
CA VAL A 14 -5.32 -6.62 12.96
C VAL A 14 -6.30 -6.71 14.12
N LEU A 15 -7.31 -5.85 14.11
CA LEU A 15 -8.35 -5.75 15.13
C LEU A 15 -9.60 -6.53 14.68
N PRO A 16 -10.54 -6.82 15.61
CA PRO A 16 -11.75 -7.56 15.27
C PRO A 16 -12.53 -6.96 14.10
N ALA A 17 -12.57 -5.62 13.98
CA ALA A 17 -13.24 -4.94 12.87
C ALA A 17 -12.60 -5.21 11.51
N HIS A 18 -11.35 -5.68 11.50
CA HIS A 18 -10.61 -5.96 10.26
C HIS A 18 -10.61 -7.44 9.90
N ALA A 19 -11.18 -8.28 10.78
CA ALA A 19 -11.10 -9.72 10.63
C ALA A 19 -12.36 -10.27 9.93
N ASN A 20 -12.18 -11.39 9.25
CA ASN A 20 -13.26 -12.15 8.68
C ASN A 20 -13.84 -13.13 9.72
N HIS A 21 -14.81 -13.97 9.31
CA HIS A 21 -15.45 -14.94 10.18
C HIS A 21 -14.50 -16.03 10.68
N ARG A 22 -13.30 -16.13 10.12
CA ARG A 22 -12.30 -17.13 10.49
C ARG A 22 -11.25 -16.58 11.46
N GLY A 23 -11.37 -15.32 11.87
CA GLY A 23 -10.41 -14.69 12.76
C GLY A 23 -9.11 -14.26 12.10
N THR A 24 -9.12 -14.05 10.80
CA THR A 24 -7.96 -13.57 10.05
C THR A 24 -8.33 -12.31 9.29
N LEU A 25 -7.32 -11.55 8.84
CA LEU A 25 -7.52 -10.31 8.11
C LEU A 25 -8.42 -10.53 6.90
N PHE A 26 -9.51 -9.75 6.82
CA PHE A 26 -10.40 -9.79 5.67
C PHE A 26 -9.64 -9.27 4.44
N ALA A 27 -9.78 -9.99 3.30
CA ALA A 27 -9.05 -9.64 2.09
C ALA A 27 -9.30 -8.20 1.63
N GLY A 28 -10.54 -7.74 1.68
CA GLY A 28 -10.87 -6.36 1.33
C GLY A 28 -10.18 -5.34 2.22
N GLU A 29 -10.01 -5.67 3.50
CA GLU A 29 -9.29 -4.80 4.43
C GLU A 29 -7.80 -4.77 4.11
N GLY A 30 -7.22 -5.93 3.78
CA GLY A 30 -5.82 -6.01 3.34
C GLY A 30 -5.59 -5.17 2.09
N LEU A 31 -6.51 -5.26 1.13
CA LEU A 31 -6.45 -4.46 -0.08
C LEU A 31 -6.55 -2.96 0.23
N ARG A 32 -7.45 -2.57 1.13
CA ARG A 32 -7.60 -1.18 1.55
C ARG A 32 -6.31 -0.63 2.15
N LEU A 33 -5.65 -1.40 3.00
CA LEU A 33 -4.39 -0.99 3.63
C LEU A 33 -3.28 -0.85 2.60
N MET A 34 -3.19 -1.76 1.65
CA MET A 34 -2.19 -1.67 0.59
C MET A 34 -2.46 -0.46 -0.31
N ALA A 35 -3.73 -0.20 -0.65
CA ALA A 35 -4.11 0.94 -1.47
C ALA A 35 -3.77 2.25 -0.76
N LYS A 36 -3.99 2.32 0.54
CA LYS A 36 -3.63 3.49 1.35
C LYS A 36 -2.12 3.73 1.30
N ALA A 37 -1.32 2.67 1.48
CA ALA A 37 0.13 2.79 1.43
C ALA A 37 0.59 3.24 0.03
N ALA A 38 0.01 2.68 -1.02
CA ALA A 38 0.35 3.04 -2.39
C ALA A 38 0.01 4.51 -2.68
N PHE A 39 -1.14 4.96 -2.24
CA PHE A 39 -1.57 6.34 -2.41
C PHE A 39 -0.60 7.31 -1.73
N LEU A 40 -0.24 7.02 -0.48
CA LEU A 40 0.65 7.90 0.27
C LEU A 40 2.06 7.94 -0.34
N ALA A 41 2.56 6.80 -0.83
CA ALA A 41 3.86 6.75 -1.48
C ALA A 41 3.85 7.57 -2.78
N ALA A 42 2.82 7.41 -3.59
CA ALA A 42 2.69 8.15 -4.86
C ALA A 42 2.59 9.65 -4.60
N ARG A 43 1.73 10.06 -3.67
CA ARG A 43 1.54 11.46 -3.33
C ARG A 43 2.83 12.08 -2.79
N GLY A 44 3.58 11.31 -2.01
CA GLY A 44 4.85 11.77 -1.47
C GLY A 44 5.90 12.02 -2.54
N LEU A 45 6.00 11.14 -3.52
CA LEU A 45 6.93 11.34 -4.63
C LEU A 45 6.51 12.52 -5.52
N ALA A 46 5.24 12.55 -5.93
CA ALA A 46 4.74 13.56 -6.86
C ALA A 46 4.62 14.94 -6.23
N GLN A 47 4.51 15.01 -4.91
CA GLN A 47 4.26 16.26 -4.18
C GLN A 47 3.02 16.97 -4.71
N ARG A 48 2.01 16.19 -5.09
CA ARG A 48 0.69 16.63 -5.53
C ARG A 48 -0.28 15.47 -5.39
N GLU A 49 -1.56 15.71 -5.62
CA GLU A 49 -2.54 14.65 -5.46
C GLU A 49 -2.35 13.55 -6.50
N ALA A 50 -2.76 12.36 -6.12
CA ALA A 50 -2.70 11.19 -6.97
C ALA A 50 -3.98 10.38 -6.82
N VAL A 51 -4.34 9.67 -7.89
CA VAL A 51 -5.49 8.76 -7.87
C VAL A 51 -5.03 7.38 -8.32
N MET A 52 -5.75 6.37 -7.91
CA MET A 52 -5.47 5.01 -8.33
C MET A 52 -6.14 4.76 -9.68
N ALA A 53 -5.34 4.36 -10.68
CA ALA A 53 -5.85 4.06 -12.01
C ALA A 53 -6.09 2.58 -12.20
N ALA A 54 -5.27 1.72 -11.58
CA ALA A 54 -5.40 0.28 -11.75
C ALA A 54 -4.71 -0.47 -10.62
N VAL A 55 -5.21 -1.67 -10.37
CA VAL A 55 -4.56 -2.65 -9.52
C VAL A 55 -4.08 -3.74 -10.47
N THR A 56 -2.76 -3.87 -10.64
CA THR A 56 -2.22 -4.79 -11.64
C THR A 56 -1.85 -6.15 -11.08
N GLY A 57 -1.78 -6.28 -9.77
CA GLY A 57 -1.58 -7.59 -9.15
C GLY A 57 -1.68 -7.47 -7.65
N VAL A 58 -2.41 -8.39 -7.03
CA VAL A 58 -2.51 -8.49 -5.58
C VAL A 58 -2.48 -9.95 -5.21
N GLN A 59 -1.65 -10.29 -4.23
CA GLN A 59 -1.54 -11.65 -3.74
C GLN A 59 -1.68 -11.67 -2.22
N PHE A 60 -2.48 -12.61 -1.74
CA PHE A 60 -2.63 -12.88 -0.32
C PHE A 60 -1.90 -14.18 -0.07
N LEU A 61 -0.68 -14.07 0.46
CA LEU A 61 0.25 -15.19 0.55
C LEU A 61 -0.01 -16.09 1.77
N SER A 62 -0.45 -15.51 2.87
CA SER A 62 -0.76 -16.22 4.10
C SER A 62 -1.81 -15.48 4.90
N PRO A 63 -2.64 -16.19 5.67
CA PRO A 63 -3.58 -15.53 6.58
C PRO A 63 -2.84 -14.73 7.66
N VAL A 64 -3.41 -13.60 8.03
CA VAL A 64 -2.88 -12.78 9.13
C VAL A 64 -3.87 -12.86 10.28
N ALA A 65 -3.43 -13.43 11.39
CA ALA A 65 -4.32 -13.67 12.53
C ALA A 65 -4.70 -12.38 13.25
N LEU A 66 -5.89 -12.39 13.83
CA LEU A 66 -6.34 -11.35 14.73
C LEU A 66 -5.27 -11.09 15.80
N GLY A 67 -4.96 -9.83 16.04
CA GLY A 67 -3.96 -9.42 17.02
C GLY A 67 -2.54 -9.33 16.50
N GLN A 68 -2.28 -9.79 15.28
CA GLN A 68 -0.94 -9.66 14.70
C GLN A 68 -0.69 -8.26 14.19
N GLN A 69 0.56 -7.84 14.23
CA GLN A 69 1.01 -6.58 13.69
C GLN A 69 1.37 -6.76 12.22
N LEU A 70 0.95 -5.82 11.40
CA LEU A 70 1.19 -5.84 9.96
C LEU A 70 2.00 -4.60 9.59
N LEU A 71 3.15 -4.80 8.96
CA LEU A 71 3.96 -3.72 8.43
C LEU A 71 3.77 -3.67 6.92
N LEU A 72 3.29 -2.54 6.43
CA LEU A 72 3.13 -2.32 5.00
C LEU A 72 4.26 -1.42 4.51
N ARG A 73 5.01 -1.92 3.52
CA ARG A 73 6.06 -1.16 2.85
C ARG A 73 5.62 -0.86 1.43
N ALA A 74 5.70 0.40 1.06
CA ALA A 74 5.34 0.83 -0.28
C ALA A 74 6.50 1.62 -0.88
N TRP A 75 6.72 1.45 -2.17
CA TRP A 75 7.74 2.24 -2.88
C TRP A 75 7.32 2.41 -4.33
N VAL A 76 7.65 3.58 -4.86
CA VAL A 76 7.41 3.86 -6.29
C VAL A 76 8.55 3.22 -7.06
N SER A 77 8.24 2.20 -7.85
CA SER A 77 9.23 1.44 -8.61
C SER A 77 9.45 2.00 -10.00
N ARG A 78 8.50 2.76 -10.53
CA ARG A 78 8.58 3.32 -11.87
C ARG A 78 7.78 4.62 -11.95
N VAL A 79 8.33 5.61 -12.64
CA VAL A 79 7.68 6.90 -12.85
C VAL A 79 7.56 7.13 -14.35
N GLY A 80 6.33 7.30 -14.83
CA GLY A 80 6.04 7.73 -16.18
C GLY A 80 5.81 9.24 -16.21
N ARG A 81 5.15 9.73 -17.26
CA ARG A 81 4.89 11.17 -17.40
C ARG A 81 3.98 11.68 -16.27
N SER A 82 2.83 11.06 -16.08
CA SER A 82 1.91 11.35 -14.98
C SER A 82 1.63 10.11 -14.15
N SER A 83 2.12 8.95 -14.55
CA SER A 83 1.85 7.68 -13.90
C SER A 83 3.00 7.26 -12.99
N MET A 84 2.67 6.46 -12.01
CA MET A 84 3.63 5.88 -11.08
C MET A 84 3.21 4.46 -10.79
N THR A 85 4.15 3.52 -10.90
CA THR A 85 3.92 2.15 -10.45
C THR A 85 4.40 2.05 -9.03
N VAL A 86 3.52 1.63 -8.13
CA VAL A 86 3.84 1.49 -6.70
C VAL A 86 3.74 0.03 -6.31
N CYS A 87 4.80 -0.49 -5.72
CA CYS A 87 4.82 -1.83 -5.17
C CYS A 87 4.58 -1.75 -3.66
N VAL A 88 3.78 -2.69 -3.15
CA VAL A 88 3.50 -2.77 -1.72
C VAL A 88 3.73 -4.19 -1.26
N THR A 89 4.40 -4.35 -0.11
CA THR A 89 4.51 -5.63 0.58
C THR A 89 3.95 -5.48 1.98
N GLY A 90 3.32 -6.53 2.48
CA GLY A 90 2.86 -6.60 3.86
C GLY A 90 3.59 -7.72 4.58
N LEU A 91 4.17 -7.37 5.72
CA LEU A 91 4.90 -8.31 6.56
C LEU A 91 4.15 -8.49 7.87
N SER A 92 3.88 -9.74 8.24
CA SER A 92 3.30 -10.06 9.53
C SER A 92 4.41 -10.13 10.56
N GLU A 93 4.25 -9.43 11.67
CA GLU A 93 5.24 -9.38 12.74
C GLU A 93 4.64 -9.87 14.03
N SER A 94 5.34 -10.79 14.69
CA SER A 94 4.99 -11.28 16.02
C SER A 94 6.23 -11.28 16.88
N PRO A 95 6.09 -11.01 18.20
CA PRO A 95 7.24 -11.04 19.10
C PRO A 95 7.97 -12.38 19.05
N GLY A 96 9.29 -12.33 18.91
CA GLY A 96 10.12 -13.54 18.91
C GLY A 96 10.08 -14.37 17.63
N THR A 97 9.42 -13.86 16.56
CA THR A 97 9.30 -14.57 15.30
C THR A 97 9.80 -13.68 14.17
N PRO A 98 10.55 -14.23 13.18
CA PRO A 98 10.94 -13.43 12.02
C PRO A 98 9.73 -12.94 11.25
N PRO A 99 9.77 -11.72 10.66
CA PRO A 99 8.68 -11.23 9.83
C PRO A 99 8.40 -12.16 8.67
N GLU A 100 7.14 -12.29 8.31
CA GLU A 100 6.71 -13.14 7.19
C GLU A 100 5.97 -12.28 6.17
N GLU A 101 6.34 -12.38 4.90
CA GLU A 101 5.60 -11.69 3.83
C GLU A 101 4.25 -12.37 3.64
N VAL A 102 3.18 -11.62 3.84
CA VAL A 102 1.82 -12.15 3.81
C VAL A 102 0.94 -11.52 2.74
N LEU A 103 1.31 -10.31 2.29
CA LEU A 103 0.58 -9.58 1.24
C LEU A 103 1.59 -8.97 0.28
N LYS A 104 1.19 -8.86 -0.98
CA LYS A 104 1.94 -8.03 -1.93
C LYS A 104 1.00 -7.55 -3.02
N GLY A 105 1.30 -6.38 -3.56
CA GLY A 105 0.48 -5.79 -4.60
C GLY A 105 1.24 -4.80 -5.43
N VAL A 106 0.72 -4.56 -6.63
CA VAL A 106 1.26 -3.56 -7.56
C VAL A 106 0.10 -2.68 -8.00
N PHE A 107 0.28 -1.38 -7.87
CA PHE A 107 -0.77 -0.39 -8.08
C PHE A 107 -0.28 0.66 -9.06
N GLU A 108 -1.13 1.01 -10.03
CA GLU A 108 -0.82 2.11 -10.95
C GLU A 108 -1.53 3.36 -10.46
N MET A 109 -0.74 4.39 -10.19
CA MET A 109 -1.23 5.67 -9.69
C MET A 109 -0.98 6.74 -10.73
N VAL A 110 -1.81 7.77 -10.73
CA VAL A 110 -1.68 8.90 -11.65
C VAL A 110 -1.69 10.18 -10.84
N ALA A 111 -0.66 11.01 -11.03
CA ALA A 111 -0.63 12.34 -10.45
C ALA A 111 -1.64 13.23 -11.17
N VAL A 112 -2.38 14.03 -10.40
CA VAL A 112 -3.45 14.86 -10.95
C VAL A 112 -3.33 16.29 -10.45
N ASP A 113 -3.89 17.21 -11.24
CA ASP A 113 -3.97 18.62 -10.85
C ASP A 113 -5.23 18.87 -10.01
N GLY A 114 -5.49 20.11 -9.65
CA GLY A 114 -6.63 20.48 -8.81
C GLY A 114 -7.99 20.20 -9.45
N LYS A 115 -8.03 19.89 -10.75
CA LYS A 115 -9.26 19.53 -11.45
C LYS A 115 -9.35 18.03 -11.73
N GLY A 116 -8.42 17.23 -11.16
CA GLY A 116 -8.42 15.79 -11.34
C GLY A 116 -7.86 15.32 -12.67
N ARG A 117 -7.20 16.18 -13.44
CA ARG A 117 -6.62 15.79 -14.72
C ARG A 117 -5.17 15.35 -14.55
N PRO A 118 -4.69 14.39 -15.38
CA PRO A 118 -3.30 13.97 -15.28
C PRO A 118 -2.33 15.13 -15.32
N SER A 119 -1.31 15.06 -14.50
CA SER A 119 -0.33 16.10 -14.30
C SER A 119 1.04 15.44 -14.13
N PRO A 120 2.15 16.13 -14.41
CA PRO A 120 3.47 15.50 -14.30
C PRO A 120 3.70 14.91 -12.92
N ALA A 121 4.10 13.64 -12.87
CA ALA A 121 4.40 12.94 -11.62
C ALA A 121 5.73 13.42 -11.05
N LYS A 122 6.64 13.85 -11.90
CA LYS A 122 7.93 14.41 -11.50
C LYS A 122 7.92 15.92 -11.62
N ARG A 123 8.55 16.56 -10.67
CA ARG A 123 8.65 18.03 -10.63
C ARG A 123 9.95 18.50 -11.24
#